data_1794ac87636fc9dfde51df6c3b570778
#
_entry.id   1794ac87636fc9dfde51df6c3b570778
#
_cell.length_a   1.000
_cell.length_b   1.000
_cell.length_c   1.000
_cell.angle_alpha   90.00
_cell.angle_beta   90.00
_cell.angle_gamma   90.00
#
_symmetry.space_group_name_H-M   'P 1'
#
loop_
_entity.id
_entity.type
_entity.pdbx_description
1 polymer ?
#
loop_
_entity_poly.entity_id
_entity_poly.type
_entity_poly.pdbx_seq_one_letter_code
_entity_poly.pdbx_strand_id
1 'polypeptide(L)'
;MKKLLIITVLATFTLAGFSQDASKVTGHWLTEKGTSQIYVYKASNGKYYGRISWLSEPNLNGAPKKDTNNPDPSLQNKPLLKLIILKGFEYNPDDQDWEGGTIYDPDNGKTYDAYMWFEDGNYNILKLKGYVLGMRFLGRETTWKREPARTMK
;
A
#
# COMPACT_ATOMS: atom_id res chain seq x y z
N MET A 1 -42.63 -31.63 38.47
CA MET A 1 -41.24 -31.16 38.35
C MET A 1 -41.01 -30.68 36.91
N LYS A 2 -41.04 -29.36 36.66
CA LYS A 2 -40.85 -28.81 35.31
C LYS A 2 -39.34 -28.57 35.13
N LYS A 3 -38.70 -29.28 34.21
CA LYS A 3 -37.31 -29.07 33.83
C LYS A 3 -37.21 -27.85 32.90
N LEU A 4 -36.59 -26.76 33.40
CA LEU A 4 -36.33 -25.55 32.63
C LEU A 4 -35.09 -25.81 31.76
N LEU A 5 -35.29 -25.84 30.43
CA LEU A 5 -34.21 -26.01 29.45
C LEU A 5 -33.64 -24.61 29.14
N ILE A 6 -32.47 -24.27 29.68
CA ILE A 6 -31.76 -23.01 29.36
C ILE A 6 -31.05 -23.26 28.04
N ILE A 7 -31.54 -22.64 26.95
CA ILE A 7 -30.87 -22.60 25.67
C ILE A 7 -29.88 -21.41 25.71
N THR A 8 -28.59 -21.72 25.87
CA THR A 8 -27.53 -20.74 25.76
C THR A 8 -27.29 -20.49 24.26
N VAL A 9 -27.78 -19.38 23.73
CA VAL A 9 -27.47 -18.93 22.39
C VAL A 9 -26.05 -18.35 22.40
N LEU A 10 -25.09 -19.11 21.87
CA LEU A 10 -23.73 -18.67 21.66
C LEU A 10 -23.71 -17.72 20.45
N ALA A 11 -23.67 -16.43 20.69
CA ALA A 11 -23.50 -15.43 19.64
C ALA A 11 -22.06 -15.49 19.13
N THR A 12 -21.84 -16.23 18.06
CA THR A 12 -20.56 -16.19 17.32
C THR A 12 -20.52 -14.90 16.51
N PHE A 13 -19.90 -13.87 17.07
CA PHE A 13 -19.55 -12.66 16.32
C PHE A 13 -18.53 -13.06 15.24
N THR A 14 -18.94 -13.02 13.99
CA THR A 14 -18.07 -13.26 12.84
C THR A 14 -17.18 -12.04 12.62
N LEU A 15 -15.93 -12.08 13.08
CA LEU A 15 -14.85 -11.16 12.74
C LEU A 15 -14.43 -11.21 11.25
N ALA A 16 -15.18 -11.95 10.41
CA ALA A 16 -14.84 -12.18 9.01
C ALA A 16 -15.00 -10.94 8.11
N GLY A 17 -15.87 -9.98 8.45
CA GLY A 17 -16.15 -8.82 7.62
C GLY A 17 -14.98 -7.85 7.51
N PHE A 18 -14.31 -7.55 8.61
CA PHE A 18 -13.18 -6.59 8.65
C PHE A 18 -11.93 -7.09 7.93
N SER A 19 -11.71 -8.41 7.91
CA SER A 19 -10.55 -9.01 7.23
C SER A 19 -10.67 -8.90 5.71
N GLN A 20 -11.88 -8.98 5.15
CA GLN A 20 -12.12 -8.91 3.72
C GLN A 20 -11.95 -7.48 3.19
N ASP A 21 -12.38 -6.45 3.93
CA ASP A 21 -12.19 -5.06 3.53
C ASP A 21 -10.73 -4.63 3.62
N ALA A 22 -10.04 -5.02 4.66
CA ALA A 22 -8.61 -4.75 4.82
C ALA A 22 -7.74 -5.32 3.69
N SER A 23 -8.12 -6.45 3.08
CA SER A 23 -7.37 -7.09 2.00
C SER A 23 -7.55 -6.44 0.63
N LYS A 24 -8.56 -5.59 0.45
CA LYS A 24 -8.88 -4.97 -0.85
C LYS A 24 -7.77 -4.08 -1.40
N VAL A 25 -6.88 -3.57 -0.55
CA VAL A 25 -5.71 -2.78 -1.01
C VAL A 25 -4.65 -3.65 -1.68
N THR A 26 -4.65 -4.97 -1.44
CA THR A 26 -3.64 -5.86 -2.03
C THR A 26 -3.82 -6.00 -3.54
N GLY A 27 -2.70 -6.16 -4.25
CA GLY A 27 -2.68 -6.32 -5.70
C GLY A 27 -1.76 -5.34 -6.40
N HIS A 28 -1.91 -5.23 -7.71
CA HIS A 28 -1.06 -4.39 -8.56
C HIS A 28 -1.73 -3.07 -8.88
N TRP A 29 -0.98 -2.00 -8.73
CA TRP A 29 -1.44 -0.62 -8.88
C TRP A 29 -0.54 0.15 -9.83
N LEU A 30 -1.10 0.63 -10.95
CA LEU A 30 -0.42 1.56 -11.85
C LEU A 30 -0.43 2.95 -11.22
N THR A 31 0.74 3.53 -11.05
CA THR A 31 0.88 4.90 -10.53
C THR A 31 0.26 5.94 -11.46
N GLU A 32 -0.10 7.10 -10.95
CA GLU A 32 -0.75 8.20 -11.70
C GLU A 32 0.01 8.58 -12.96
N LYS A 33 1.35 8.61 -12.91
CA LYS A 33 2.21 8.90 -14.07
C LYS A 33 2.24 7.76 -15.10
N GLY A 34 1.74 6.56 -14.77
CA GLY A 34 1.78 5.39 -15.63
C GLY A 34 3.19 4.80 -15.85
N THR A 35 4.18 5.26 -15.11
CA THR A 35 5.59 4.87 -15.30
C THR A 35 6.04 3.70 -14.45
N SER A 36 5.27 3.36 -13.43
CA SER A 36 5.57 2.23 -12.54
C SER A 36 4.31 1.53 -12.06
N GLN A 37 4.44 0.24 -11.74
CA GLN A 37 3.39 -0.54 -11.09
C GLN A 37 3.90 -0.99 -9.71
N ILE A 38 3.04 -0.82 -8.69
CA ILE A 38 3.33 -1.16 -7.31
C ILE A 38 2.51 -2.37 -6.92
N TYR A 39 3.16 -3.41 -6.40
CA TYR A 39 2.50 -4.56 -5.80
C TYR A 39 2.36 -4.35 -4.30
N VAL A 40 1.10 -4.17 -3.86
CA VAL A 40 0.75 -4.04 -2.44
C VAL A 40 0.40 -5.41 -1.88
N TYR A 41 0.95 -5.74 -0.72
CA TYR A 41 0.77 -7.03 -0.06
C TYR A 41 0.73 -6.88 1.46
N LYS A 42 0.11 -7.83 2.14
CA LYS A 42 0.13 -7.95 3.60
C LYS A 42 1.31 -8.82 4.01
N ALA A 43 2.16 -8.32 4.89
CA ALA A 43 3.29 -9.06 5.44
C ALA A 43 2.89 -9.91 6.65
N SER A 44 3.80 -10.78 7.12
CA SER A 44 3.57 -11.68 8.25
C SER A 44 3.32 -10.95 9.58
N ASN A 45 3.77 -9.70 9.72
CA ASN A 45 3.50 -8.83 10.86
C ASN A 45 2.09 -8.19 10.82
N GLY A 46 1.26 -8.53 9.83
CA GLY A 46 -0.09 -8.01 9.66
C GLY A 46 -0.19 -6.66 8.98
N LYS A 47 0.93 -5.97 8.74
CA LYS A 47 0.98 -4.64 8.10
C LYS A 47 1.08 -4.76 6.58
N TYR A 48 0.72 -3.68 5.88
CA TYR A 48 0.75 -3.61 4.43
C TYR A 48 2.01 -2.90 3.96
N TYR A 49 2.58 -3.43 2.87
CA TYR A 49 3.79 -2.95 2.20
C TYR A 49 3.54 -2.90 0.70
N GLY A 50 4.33 -2.08 -0.01
CA GLY A 50 4.26 -2.02 -1.46
C GLY A 50 5.65 -1.94 -2.07
N ARG A 51 5.88 -2.74 -3.12
CA ARG A 51 7.15 -2.76 -3.86
C ARG A 51 6.92 -2.43 -5.32
N ILE A 52 7.90 -1.81 -5.95
CA ILE A 52 7.91 -1.61 -7.40
C ILE A 52 7.94 -2.98 -8.08
N SER A 53 6.89 -3.34 -8.81
CA SER A 53 6.76 -4.62 -9.52
C SER A 53 7.01 -4.51 -11.01
N TRP A 54 6.90 -3.31 -11.57
CA TRP A 54 7.14 -3.01 -12.98
C TRP A 54 7.53 -1.54 -13.17
N LEU A 55 8.36 -1.28 -14.17
CA LEU A 55 8.75 0.06 -14.64
C LEU A 55 8.56 0.13 -16.16
N SER A 56 8.05 1.26 -16.67
CA SER A 56 7.94 1.50 -18.12
C SER A 56 9.31 1.54 -18.79
N GLU A 57 10.29 2.07 -18.06
CA GLU A 57 11.70 2.13 -18.45
C GLU A 57 12.55 1.54 -17.32
N PRO A 58 12.78 0.21 -17.31
CA PRO A 58 13.50 -0.44 -16.22
C PRO A 58 15.00 -0.19 -16.23
N ASN A 59 15.54 0.23 -17.38
CA ASN A 59 16.96 0.45 -17.59
C ASN A 59 17.28 1.91 -17.92
N LEU A 60 18.49 2.32 -17.57
CA LEU A 60 19.11 3.58 -17.96
C LEU A 60 20.50 3.27 -18.53
N ASN A 61 20.78 3.69 -19.77
CA ASN A 61 22.05 3.42 -20.45
C ASN A 61 22.44 1.92 -20.48
N GLY A 62 21.45 1.04 -20.69
CA GLY A 62 21.67 -0.41 -20.76
C GLY A 62 21.81 -1.14 -19.43
N ALA A 63 21.72 -0.44 -18.29
CA ALA A 63 21.80 -1.03 -16.96
C ALA A 63 20.50 -0.78 -16.15
N PRO A 64 20.13 -1.64 -15.19
CA PRO A 64 18.96 -1.43 -14.35
C PRO A 64 18.99 -0.07 -13.65
N LYS A 65 17.84 0.65 -13.66
CA LYS A 65 17.68 1.88 -12.89
C LYS A 65 17.89 1.59 -11.40
N LYS A 66 18.64 2.46 -10.73
CA LYS A 66 19.02 2.34 -9.34
C LYS A 66 18.45 3.48 -8.51
N ASP A 67 18.41 3.29 -7.21
CA ASP A 67 17.93 4.26 -6.21
C ASP A 67 19.02 5.32 -5.89
N THR A 68 19.48 6.00 -6.91
CA THR A 68 20.64 6.92 -6.84
C THR A 68 20.47 8.11 -5.94
N ASN A 69 19.22 8.49 -5.63
CA ASN A 69 18.89 9.59 -4.73
C ASN A 69 18.70 9.14 -3.28
N ASN A 70 18.92 7.85 -2.97
CA ASN A 70 18.77 7.35 -1.60
C ASN A 70 19.68 8.14 -0.64
N PRO A 71 19.15 8.65 0.49
CA PRO A 71 19.95 9.36 1.47
C PRO A 71 21.04 8.50 2.13
N ASP A 72 20.86 7.16 2.10
CA ASP A 72 21.89 6.21 2.53
C ASP A 72 22.75 5.80 1.31
N PRO A 73 24.05 6.20 1.26
CA PRO A 73 24.93 5.86 0.15
C PRO A 73 25.08 4.35 -0.11
N SER A 74 24.91 3.52 0.93
CA SER A 74 25.00 2.06 0.81
C SER A 74 23.84 1.46 0.00
N LEU A 75 22.72 2.18 -0.12
CA LEU A 75 21.52 1.77 -0.82
C LEU A 75 21.41 2.35 -2.24
N GLN A 76 22.22 3.35 -2.60
CA GLN A 76 22.16 4.01 -3.92
C GLN A 76 22.41 3.09 -5.12
N ASN A 77 23.05 1.96 -4.89
CA ASN A 77 23.28 0.94 -5.92
C ASN A 77 22.15 -0.11 -6.01
N LYS A 78 21.12 -0.05 -5.17
CA LYS A 78 19.99 -0.99 -5.21
C LYS A 78 19.12 -0.71 -6.44
N PRO A 79 18.68 -1.75 -7.17
CA PRO A 79 17.73 -1.58 -8.27
C PRO A 79 16.42 -0.99 -7.79
N LEU A 80 15.78 -0.14 -8.58
CA LEU A 80 14.42 0.35 -8.32
C LEU A 80 13.40 -0.78 -8.42
N LEU A 81 13.57 -1.73 -9.34
CA LEU A 81 12.71 -2.90 -9.43
C LEU A 81 12.82 -3.74 -8.14
N LYS A 82 11.67 -4.08 -7.55
CA LYS A 82 11.52 -4.75 -6.25
C LYS A 82 11.83 -3.87 -5.02
N LEU A 83 12.18 -2.59 -5.19
CA LEU A 83 12.34 -1.68 -4.07
C LEU A 83 11.01 -1.53 -3.31
N ILE A 84 11.04 -1.66 -1.99
CA ILE A 84 9.89 -1.44 -1.13
C ILE A 84 9.75 0.07 -0.89
N ILE A 85 8.68 0.66 -1.41
CA ILE A 85 8.40 2.09 -1.31
C ILE A 85 7.25 2.42 -0.35
N LEU A 86 6.32 1.49 -0.13
CA LEU A 86 5.27 1.62 0.88
C LEU A 86 5.62 0.73 2.07
N LYS A 87 5.57 1.27 3.29
CA LYS A 87 5.96 0.52 4.49
C LYS A 87 5.02 0.77 5.65
N GLY A 88 4.58 -0.35 6.27
CA GLY A 88 4.04 -0.36 7.62
C GLY A 88 2.62 0.14 7.79
N PHE A 89 1.80 0.19 6.74
CA PHE A 89 0.41 0.62 6.84
C PHE A 89 -0.44 -0.38 7.63
N GLU A 90 -1.38 0.14 8.42
CA GLU A 90 -2.39 -0.62 9.15
C GLU A 90 -3.79 -0.20 8.68
N TYR A 91 -4.71 -1.16 8.62
CA TYR A 91 -6.08 -0.86 8.24
C TYR A 91 -6.85 -0.34 9.45
N ASN A 92 -7.47 0.85 9.28
CA ASN A 92 -8.39 1.44 10.22
C ASN A 92 -9.84 1.18 9.74
N PRO A 93 -10.62 0.32 10.43
CA PRO A 93 -11.98 -0.01 10.01
C PRO A 93 -12.97 1.15 10.21
N ASP A 94 -12.69 2.09 11.11
CA ASP A 94 -13.58 3.21 11.39
C ASP A 94 -13.54 4.24 10.25
N ASP A 95 -12.34 4.53 9.74
CA ASP A 95 -12.14 5.47 8.62
C ASP A 95 -12.09 4.76 7.26
N GLN A 96 -12.04 3.42 7.25
CA GLN A 96 -11.91 2.57 6.05
C GLN A 96 -10.68 2.91 5.20
N ASP A 97 -9.59 3.27 5.86
CA ASP A 97 -8.32 3.63 5.24
C ASP A 97 -7.15 2.76 5.74
N TRP A 98 -5.99 2.90 5.11
CA TRP A 98 -4.72 2.30 5.55
C TRP A 98 -3.79 3.43 5.96
N GLU A 99 -3.48 3.53 7.23
CA GLU A 99 -2.74 4.63 7.84
C GLU A 99 -1.48 4.19 8.61
N GLY A 100 -0.77 5.16 9.19
CA GLY A 100 0.42 4.91 10.02
C GLY A 100 1.64 4.41 9.26
N GLY A 101 1.55 4.39 7.92
CA GLY A 101 2.65 3.98 7.05
C GLY A 101 3.43 5.14 6.45
N THR A 102 4.44 4.78 5.65
CA THR A 102 5.27 5.74 4.93
C THR A 102 5.36 5.41 3.45
N ILE A 103 5.57 6.43 2.63
CA ILE A 103 5.94 6.30 1.22
C ILE A 103 7.33 6.89 0.98
N TYR A 104 8.20 6.12 0.32
CA TYR A 104 9.49 6.57 -0.17
C TYR A 104 9.37 6.97 -1.64
N ASP A 105 9.89 8.15 -1.99
CA ASP A 105 9.96 8.66 -3.36
C ASP A 105 11.40 8.57 -3.89
N PRO A 106 11.72 7.60 -4.79
CA PRO A 106 13.06 7.45 -5.34
C PRO A 106 13.49 8.62 -6.23
N ASP A 107 12.55 9.40 -6.77
CA ASP A 107 12.86 10.54 -7.63
C ASP A 107 13.56 11.67 -6.86
N ASN A 108 13.28 11.80 -5.56
CA ASN A 108 13.86 12.83 -4.71
C ASN A 108 14.57 12.30 -3.45
N GLY A 109 14.55 10.99 -3.21
CA GLY A 109 15.19 10.34 -2.07
C GLY A 109 14.52 10.61 -0.71
N LYS A 110 13.27 11.08 -0.69
CA LYS A 110 12.56 11.44 0.54
C LYS A 110 11.51 10.42 0.93
N THR A 111 11.31 10.28 2.24
CA THR A 111 10.25 9.48 2.84
C THR A 111 9.23 10.41 3.47
N TYR A 112 7.95 10.13 3.25
CA TYR A 112 6.80 10.88 3.76
C TYR A 112 5.93 9.96 4.59
N ASP A 113 5.29 10.49 5.64
CA ASP A 113 4.16 9.82 6.26
C ASP A 113 3.03 9.71 5.23
N ALA A 114 2.25 8.64 5.28
CA ALA A 114 1.23 8.45 4.27
C ALA A 114 0.01 7.68 4.79
N TYR A 115 -1.12 7.87 4.10
CA TYR A 115 -2.31 7.03 4.22
C TYR A 115 -2.93 6.78 2.85
N MET A 116 -3.73 5.72 2.74
CA MET A 116 -4.37 5.28 1.51
C MET A 116 -5.85 5.00 1.76
N TRP A 117 -6.70 5.26 0.77
CA TRP A 117 -8.13 4.98 0.85
C TRP A 117 -8.73 4.71 -0.53
N PHE A 118 -9.93 4.17 -0.54
CA PHE A 118 -10.77 4.06 -1.72
C PHE A 118 -11.87 5.11 -1.68
N GLU A 119 -11.99 5.90 -2.74
CA GLU A 119 -13.03 6.90 -2.87
C GLU A 119 -14.33 6.23 -3.31
N ASP A 120 -15.43 6.53 -2.62
CA ASP A 120 -16.80 6.06 -2.95
C ASP A 120 -16.94 4.54 -3.15
N GLY A 121 -16.12 3.74 -2.44
CA GLY A 121 -16.14 2.28 -2.55
C GLY A 121 -15.63 1.73 -3.88
N ASN A 122 -14.98 2.56 -4.70
CA ASN A 122 -14.38 2.13 -5.97
C ASN A 122 -13.01 1.47 -5.73
N TYR A 123 -13.00 0.16 -5.51
CA TYR A 123 -11.80 -0.63 -5.24
C TYR A 123 -10.82 -0.76 -6.42
N ASN A 124 -11.11 -0.12 -7.56
CA ASN A 124 -10.20 -0.05 -8.71
C ASN A 124 -9.38 1.24 -8.74
N ILE A 125 -9.70 2.19 -7.87
CA ILE A 125 -9.01 3.48 -7.75
C ILE A 125 -8.50 3.63 -6.32
N LEU A 126 -7.19 3.59 -6.13
CA LEU A 126 -6.54 3.80 -4.84
C LEU A 126 -6.03 5.23 -4.77
N LYS A 127 -6.50 5.96 -3.78
CA LYS A 127 -5.97 7.27 -3.40
C LYS A 127 -4.86 7.08 -2.37
N LEU A 128 -3.78 7.82 -2.51
CA LEU A 128 -2.67 7.84 -1.57
C LEU A 128 -2.25 9.29 -1.33
N LYS A 129 -2.05 9.67 -0.08
CA LYS A 129 -1.59 10.99 0.29
C LYS A 129 -0.35 10.90 1.18
N GLY A 130 0.75 11.47 0.68
CA GLY A 130 1.99 11.66 1.43
C GLY A 130 2.01 13.04 2.08
N TYR A 131 2.48 13.15 3.33
CA TYR A 131 2.53 14.40 4.09
C TYR A 131 3.76 14.44 5.01
N VAL A 132 4.03 15.61 5.58
CA VAL A 132 5.16 15.83 6.51
C VAL A 132 4.66 16.40 7.83
N LEU A 133 5.39 16.13 8.91
CA LEU A 133 5.16 16.71 10.25
C LEU A 133 3.72 16.50 10.78
N GLY A 134 3.06 15.40 10.42
CA GLY A 134 1.69 15.11 10.83
C GLY A 134 0.62 16.00 10.16
N MET A 135 1.00 16.89 9.24
CA MET A 135 0.09 17.83 8.59
C MET A 135 -0.58 17.21 7.35
N ARG A 136 -1.54 16.31 7.56
CA ARG A 136 -2.27 15.61 6.48
C ARG A 136 -2.89 16.56 5.45
N PHE A 137 -3.32 17.76 5.84
CA PHE A 137 -3.96 18.74 4.95
C PHE A 137 -2.99 19.39 3.94
N LEU A 138 -1.69 19.44 4.24
CA LEU A 138 -0.65 19.96 3.34
C LEU A 138 -0.01 18.89 2.45
N GLY A 139 -0.48 17.66 2.51
CA GLY A 139 0.08 16.54 1.77
C GLY A 139 -0.19 16.57 0.27
N ARG A 140 0.63 15.85 -0.49
CA ARG A 140 0.42 15.62 -1.92
C ARG A 140 -0.38 14.32 -2.11
N GLU A 141 -1.48 14.42 -2.84
CA GLU A 141 -2.31 13.29 -3.24
C GLU A 141 -1.86 12.75 -4.60
N THR A 142 -1.99 11.43 -4.78
CA THR A 142 -1.81 10.72 -6.04
C THR A 142 -2.88 9.65 -6.17
N THR A 143 -3.25 9.33 -7.41
CA THR A 143 -4.31 8.38 -7.74
C THR A 143 -3.74 7.22 -8.54
N TRP A 144 -3.89 6.01 -8.04
CA TRP A 144 -3.39 4.79 -8.66
C TRP A 144 -4.56 3.94 -9.15
N LYS A 145 -4.36 3.27 -10.28
CA LYS A 145 -5.38 2.40 -10.89
C LYS A 145 -5.01 0.93 -10.71
N ARG A 146 -5.98 0.12 -10.33
CA ARG A 146 -5.81 -1.34 -10.26
C ARG A 146 -5.62 -1.90 -11.67
N GLU A 147 -4.62 -2.76 -11.83
CA GLU A 147 -4.34 -3.44 -13.09
C GLU A 147 -3.85 -4.87 -12.82
N PRO A 148 -3.93 -5.77 -13.82
CA PRO A 148 -3.18 -7.03 -13.79
C PRO A 148 -1.68 -6.79 -13.69
N ALA A 149 -0.93 -7.79 -13.18
CA ALA A 149 0.53 -7.72 -13.14
C ALA A 149 1.09 -7.51 -14.55
N ARG A 150 1.92 -6.49 -14.72
CA ARG A 150 2.65 -6.24 -15.97
C ARG A 150 3.92 -7.06 -16.02
N THR A 151 4.24 -7.59 -17.18
CA THR A 151 5.52 -8.26 -17.44
C THR A 151 6.54 -7.28 -17.99
N MET A 152 7.79 -7.46 -17.58
CA MET A 152 8.91 -6.72 -18.18
C MET A 152 9.14 -7.25 -19.61
N LYS A 153 9.26 -6.35 -20.56
CA LYS A 153 9.66 -6.67 -21.92
C LYS A 153 11.17 -6.63 -22.06
#